data_dcbfc2395b3156d1e78c45681708070f
#
_entry.id   dcbfc2395b3156d1e78c45681708070f
#
_cell.length_a   1.000
_cell.length_b   1.000
_cell.length_c   1.000
_cell.angle_alpha   90.00
_cell.angle_beta   90.00
_cell.angle_gamma   90.00
#
_symmetry.space_group_name_H-M   'P 1'
#
loop_
_entity.id
_entity.type
_entity.pdbx_description
1 polymer ?
#
loop_
_entity_poly.entity_id
_entity_poly.type
_entity_poly.pdbx_seq_one_letter_code
_entity_poly.pdbx_strand_id
1 'polypeptide(L)'
;MRDTIRTALCCMVIAPGTLWAVVRLGGLERGPLVQLLAFTPYVAAWSVLPAVVLLALRRWWLAGVALLVAAALAGAVLPRAVGSAASGGGVSLRVLTANMQFGAADAGALVDLVRERRVDVLVLQEYTPEAEVGLRAAGIDAVLPFHRTRPLPKASGSALFSRHPLAEDGVRENPGHFTQAYARITLPGARPVSVESVHTTPPAHLDNLNYWRRDLAIQPAASGDTLRVLAGDFNATLDHAALRALVSRGYRDAAAATGVGLSGTWGPYLGRNGRKPIPPITIDHILADSRIGVGEVSTHALPRTDHRALAAELFVPAIQG
;
A
#
# COMPACT_ATOMS: atom_id res chain seq x y z
N MET A 1 -0.46 42.24 27.51
CA MET A 1 -1.18 42.19 26.22
C MET A 1 -0.29 41.78 25.03
N ARG A 2 0.86 42.43 24.76
CA ARG A 2 1.75 42.06 23.62
C ARG A 2 2.33 40.63 23.72
N ASP A 3 2.74 40.17 24.89
CA ASP A 3 3.30 38.81 25.06
C ASP A 3 2.21 37.73 24.98
N THR A 4 1.01 38.01 25.44
CA THR A 4 -0.14 37.09 25.30
C THR A 4 -0.49 36.86 23.82
N ILE A 5 -0.51 37.93 23.01
CA ILE A 5 -0.78 37.89 21.58
C ILE A 5 0.32 37.08 20.87
N ARG A 6 1.60 37.35 21.19
CA ARG A 6 2.74 36.62 20.62
C ARG A 6 2.68 35.12 20.95
N THR A 7 2.36 34.79 22.21
CA THR A 7 2.20 33.37 22.59
C THR A 7 1.05 32.71 21.87
N ALA A 8 -0.10 33.38 21.71
CA ALA A 8 -1.23 32.87 20.96
C ALA A 8 -0.86 32.60 19.48
N LEU A 9 -0.14 33.52 18.84
CA LEU A 9 0.37 33.32 17.47
C LEU A 9 1.31 32.12 17.36
N CYS A 10 2.21 31.94 18.32
CA CYS A 10 3.09 30.79 18.36
C CYS A 10 2.31 29.45 18.55
N CYS A 11 1.28 29.45 19.38
CA CYS A 11 0.40 28.29 19.54
C CYS A 11 -0.35 27.95 18.25
N MET A 12 -0.79 28.94 17.48
CA MET A 12 -1.44 28.74 16.18
C MET A 12 -0.50 28.07 15.16
N VAL A 13 0.80 28.33 15.25
CA VAL A 13 1.80 27.70 14.36
C VAL A 13 1.99 26.22 14.70
N ILE A 14 1.87 25.82 15.97
CA ILE A 14 2.03 24.42 16.41
C ILE A 14 0.74 23.62 16.23
N ALA A 15 -0.41 24.28 16.37
CA ALA A 15 -1.72 23.62 16.45
C ALA A 15 -2.02 22.65 15.30
N PRO A 16 -1.75 22.96 14.02
CA PRO A 16 -2.01 22.02 12.92
C PRO A 16 -1.22 20.73 13.04
N GLY A 17 0.08 20.81 13.32
CA GLY A 17 0.92 19.63 13.53
C GLY A 17 0.49 18.79 14.74
N THR A 18 0.11 19.46 15.84
CA THR A 18 -0.40 18.79 17.04
C THR A 18 -1.71 18.06 16.75
N LEU A 19 -2.66 18.73 16.10
CA LEU A 19 -3.92 18.10 15.71
C LEU A 19 -3.67 16.89 14.80
N TRP A 20 -2.78 17.04 13.83
CA TRP A 20 -2.40 15.93 12.94
C TRP A 20 -1.84 14.74 13.70
N ALA A 21 -0.89 14.99 14.61
CA ALA A 21 -0.30 13.94 15.44
C ALA A 21 -1.36 13.24 16.30
N VAL A 22 -2.26 13.99 16.93
CA VAL A 22 -3.37 13.43 17.74
C VAL A 22 -4.29 12.56 16.87
N VAL A 23 -4.71 13.05 15.71
CA VAL A 23 -5.60 12.29 14.80
C VAL A 23 -4.90 11.03 14.31
N ARG A 24 -3.64 11.15 13.87
CA ARG A 24 -2.85 10.02 13.33
C ARG A 24 -2.56 8.95 14.38
N LEU A 25 -2.09 9.34 15.55
CA LEU A 25 -1.70 8.41 16.61
C LEU A 25 -2.93 7.83 17.33
N GLY A 26 -3.98 8.63 17.52
CA GLY A 26 -5.23 8.21 18.14
C GLY A 26 -6.16 7.42 17.21
N GLY A 27 -5.84 7.28 15.91
CA GLY A 27 -6.73 6.61 14.95
C GLY A 27 -8.08 7.32 14.77
N LEU A 28 -8.09 8.65 14.91
CA LEU A 28 -9.31 9.46 14.91
C LEU A 28 -9.71 9.93 13.50
N GLU A 29 -9.30 9.21 12.47
CA GLU A 29 -9.58 9.54 11.08
C GLU A 29 -11.08 9.43 10.75
N ARG A 30 -11.70 10.57 10.48
CA ARG A 30 -13.11 10.68 10.10
C ARG A 30 -13.30 11.75 9.02
N GLY A 31 -14.29 11.53 8.15
CA GLY A 31 -14.58 12.50 7.09
C GLY A 31 -13.35 12.85 6.27
N PRO A 32 -13.10 14.14 5.97
CA PRO A 32 -11.96 14.57 5.14
C PRO A 32 -10.59 14.23 5.72
N LEU A 33 -10.50 13.93 7.02
CA LEU A 33 -9.23 13.55 7.65
C LEU A 33 -8.70 12.22 7.10
N VAL A 34 -9.56 11.36 6.56
CA VAL A 34 -9.12 10.12 5.90
C VAL A 34 -8.24 10.46 4.69
N GLN A 35 -8.69 11.33 3.77
CA GLN A 35 -7.89 11.70 2.61
C GLN A 35 -6.61 12.45 3.02
N LEU A 36 -6.69 13.32 4.04
CA LEU A 36 -5.56 14.14 4.49
C LEU A 36 -4.45 13.28 5.11
N LEU A 37 -4.79 12.26 5.90
CA LEU A 37 -3.78 11.43 6.57
C LEU A 37 -2.86 10.66 5.61
N ALA A 38 -3.25 10.45 4.36
CA ALA A 38 -2.37 9.90 3.34
C ALA A 38 -1.07 10.73 3.15
N PHE A 39 -1.11 12.02 3.50
CA PHE A 39 0.01 12.96 3.38
C PHE A 39 0.83 13.11 4.66
N THR A 40 0.66 12.23 5.65
CA THR A 40 1.42 12.28 6.90
C THR A 40 2.94 12.35 6.72
N PRO A 41 3.59 11.65 5.77
CA PRO A 41 5.02 11.78 5.56
C PRO A 41 5.47 13.22 5.24
N TYR A 42 4.68 13.94 4.45
CA TYR A 42 4.94 15.34 4.11
C TYR A 42 4.74 16.26 5.33
N VAL A 43 3.67 16.03 6.10
CA VAL A 43 3.42 16.78 7.33
C VAL A 43 4.51 16.52 8.36
N ALA A 44 4.99 15.29 8.49
CA ALA A 44 6.09 14.95 9.38
C ALA A 44 7.37 15.73 9.00
N ALA A 45 7.71 15.81 7.73
CA ALA A 45 8.85 16.59 7.24
C ALA A 45 8.68 18.10 7.55
N TRP A 46 7.49 18.67 7.31
CA TRP A 46 7.21 20.07 7.56
C TRP A 46 7.08 20.43 9.05
N SER A 47 6.75 19.47 9.91
CA SER A 47 6.56 19.69 11.35
C SER A 47 7.82 20.14 12.09
N VAL A 48 8.98 20.05 11.48
CA VAL A 48 10.26 20.57 12.02
C VAL A 48 10.31 22.09 11.97
N LEU A 49 9.68 22.75 10.99
CA LEU A 49 9.76 24.20 10.80
C LEU A 49 9.23 25.01 12.00
N PRO A 50 8.06 24.70 12.59
CA PRO A 50 7.61 25.37 13.81
C PRO A 50 8.64 25.34 14.92
N ALA A 51 9.31 24.20 15.13
CA ALA A 51 10.35 24.09 16.16
C ALA A 51 11.53 25.02 15.89
N VAL A 52 12.04 25.07 14.65
CA VAL A 52 13.13 25.95 14.24
C VAL A 52 12.77 27.42 14.44
N VAL A 53 11.57 27.83 13.99
CA VAL A 53 11.09 29.22 14.16
C VAL A 53 10.99 29.60 15.65
N LEU A 54 10.44 28.72 16.47
CA LEU A 54 10.27 28.98 17.90
C LEU A 54 11.58 29.02 18.66
N LEU A 55 12.58 28.22 18.27
CA LEU A 55 13.94 28.29 18.77
C LEU A 55 14.59 29.64 18.43
N ALA A 56 14.46 30.10 17.17
CA ALA A 56 14.97 31.41 16.74
C ALA A 56 14.32 32.57 17.49
N LEU A 57 13.01 32.44 17.81
CA LEU A 57 12.27 33.41 18.62
C LEU A 57 12.52 33.30 20.14
N ARG A 58 13.42 32.37 20.56
CA ARG A 58 13.74 32.07 21.97
C ARG A 58 12.52 31.68 22.82
N ARG A 59 11.52 31.05 22.21
CA ARG A 59 10.31 30.53 22.88
C ARG A 59 10.53 29.03 23.26
N TRP A 60 11.45 28.78 24.18
CA TRP A 60 12.01 27.46 24.48
C TRP A 60 10.97 26.38 24.81
N TRP A 61 9.97 26.69 25.65
CA TRP A 61 8.96 25.71 26.01
C TRP A 61 8.04 25.34 24.84
N LEU A 62 7.67 26.33 24.00
CA LEU A 62 6.88 26.09 22.79
C LEU A 62 7.69 25.34 21.74
N ALA A 63 8.97 25.64 21.62
CA ALA A 63 9.87 24.89 20.77
C ALA A 63 9.98 23.42 21.22
N GLY A 64 10.03 23.17 22.54
CA GLY A 64 9.99 21.82 23.10
C GLY A 64 8.72 21.06 22.72
N VAL A 65 7.54 21.72 22.78
CA VAL A 65 6.29 21.10 22.33
C VAL A 65 6.32 20.80 20.83
N ALA A 66 6.80 21.75 20.00
CA ALA A 66 6.89 21.54 18.56
C ALA A 66 7.87 20.38 18.21
N LEU A 67 8.96 20.25 18.94
CA LEU A 67 9.91 19.13 18.78
C LEU A 67 9.27 17.79 19.16
N LEU A 68 8.48 17.75 20.24
CA LEU A 68 7.75 16.53 20.62
C LEU A 68 6.74 16.11 19.53
N VAL A 69 6.02 17.07 18.94
CA VAL A 69 5.11 16.79 17.82
C VAL A 69 5.88 16.28 16.61
N ALA A 70 6.98 16.92 16.24
CA ALA A 70 7.81 16.48 15.14
C ALA A 70 8.41 15.08 15.39
N ALA A 71 8.90 14.81 16.59
CA ALA A 71 9.41 13.50 16.98
C ALA A 71 8.33 12.40 16.94
N ALA A 72 7.09 12.72 17.39
CA ALA A 72 5.98 11.78 17.35
C ALA A 72 5.58 11.41 15.90
N LEU A 73 5.54 12.40 14.99
CA LEU A 73 5.26 12.17 13.58
C LEU A 73 6.42 11.45 12.88
N ALA A 74 7.66 11.84 13.19
CA ALA A 74 8.85 11.16 12.69
C ALA A 74 8.90 9.69 13.13
N GLY A 75 8.59 9.39 14.39
CA GLY A 75 8.48 8.03 14.91
C GLY A 75 7.41 7.18 14.23
N ALA A 76 6.34 7.81 13.73
CA ALA A 76 5.31 7.11 12.96
C ALA A 76 5.72 6.85 11.49
N VAL A 77 6.63 7.64 10.92
CA VAL A 77 6.97 7.62 9.49
C VAL A 77 8.33 6.99 9.21
N LEU A 78 9.39 7.39 9.94
CA LEU A 78 10.77 6.99 9.67
C LEU A 78 11.04 5.48 9.72
N PRO A 79 10.39 4.66 10.58
CA PRO A 79 10.61 3.21 10.56
C PRO A 79 10.36 2.55 9.20
N ARG A 80 9.53 3.17 8.34
CA ARG A 80 9.24 2.70 6.98
C ARG A 80 10.39 2.97 5.98
N ALA A 81 11.33 3.86 6.35
CA ALA A 81 12.49 4.24 5.54
C ALA A 81 13.80 3.57 6.00
N VAL A 82 13.77 2.80 7.09
CA VAL A 82 14.98 2.22 7.73
C VAL A 82 14.90 0.70 7.90
N GLY A 83 14.03 0.05 7.15
CA GLY A 83 13.96 -1.41 7.16
C GLY A 83 15.19 -2.07 6.54
N SER A 84 15.38 -3.33 6.83
CA SER A 84 16.39 -4.17 6.18
C SER A 84 15.73 -5.42 5.64
N ALA A 85 16.08 -5.79 4.40
CA ALA A 85 15.69 -7.07 3.84
C ALA A 85 16.15 -8.19 4.80
N ALA A 86 15.23 -9.02 5.25
CA ALA A 86 15.56 -10.21 5.98
C ALA A 86 15.85 -11.31 4.95
N SER A 87 17.10 -11.74 4.85
CA SER A 87 17.46 -12.99 4.18
C SER A 87 16.89 -14.14 5.03
N GLY A 88 15.63 -14.45 4.80
CA GLY A 88 14.96 -15.58 5.45
C GLY A 88 15.37 -16.89 4.77
N GLY A 89 15.69 -17.92 5.53
CA GLY A 89 15.71 -19.29 5.01
C GLY A 89 14.31 -19.67 4.53
N GLY A 90 14.17 -20.01 3.24
CA GLY A 90 12.88 -20.39 2.65
C GLY A 90 12.96 -20.43 1.13
N VAL A 91 11.85 -20.78 0.51
CA VAL A 91 11.71 -20.81 -0.95
C VAL A 91 11.29 -19.44 -1.46
N SER A 92 11.98 -18.90 -2.44
CA SER A 92 11.67 -17.60 -3.04
C SER A 92 10.32 -17.63 -3.76
N LEU A 93 9.50 -16.62 -3.52
CA LEU A 93 8.24 -16.31 -4.20
C LEU A 93 8.26 -14.85 -4.60
N ARG A 94 8.30 -14.58 -5.90
CA ARG A 94 8.29 -13.21 -6.43
C ARG A 94 6.88 -12.78 -6.80
N VAL A 95 6.36 -11.80 -6.06
CA VAL A 95 5.01 -11.27 -6.21
C VAL A 95 5.09 -9.88 -6.84
N LEU A 96 4.25 -9.64 -7.85
CA LEU A 96 4.04 -8.32 -8.46
C LEU A 96 2.57 -7.95 -8.36
N THR A 97 2.28 -6.73 -7.95
CA THR A 97 0.93 -6.15 -8.02
C THR A 97 0.92 -4.90 -8.89
N ALA A 98 -0.15 -4.70 -9.65
CA ALA A 98 -0.34 -3.52 -10.47
C ALA A 98 -1.83 -3.17 -10.62
N ASN A 99 -2.18 -1.91 -10.33
CA ASN A 99 -3.48 -1.35 -10.71
C ASN A 99 -3.41 -0.93 -12.18
N MET A 100 -4.34 -1.44 -12.99
CA MET A 100 -4.37 -1.28 -14.45
C MET A 100 -5.04 0.03 -14.91
N GLN A 101 -5.48 0.89 -14.00
CA GLN A 101 -6.20 2.14 -14.30
C GLN A 101 -7.30 1.93 -15.37
N PHE A 102 -8.38 1.27 -14.96
CA PHE A 102 -9.49 0.89 -15.85
C PHE A 102 -9.05 0.08 -17.10
N GLY A 103 -7.99 -0.73 -16.94
CA GLY A 103 -7.43 -1.52 -18.02
C GLY A 103 -6.55 -0.76 -19.02
N ALA A 104 -6.22 0.50 -18.73
CA ALA A 104 -5.45 1.35 -19.63
C ALA A 104 -3.93 1.10 -19.60
N ALA A 105 -3.39 0.53 -18.53
CA ALA A 105 -1.96 0.25 -18.40
C ALA A 105 -1.41 -0.55 -19.57
N ASP A 106 -0.15 -0.28 -19.96
CA ASP A 106 0.47 -0.95 -21.10
C ASP A 106 0.72 -2.43 -20.82
N ALA A 107 -0.03 -3.30 -21.51
CA ALA A 107 0.04 -4.74 -21.33
C ALA A 107 1.42 -5.32 -21.75
N GLY A 108 2.04 -4.79 -22.81
CA GLY A 108 3.36 -5.21 -23.26
C GLY A 108 4.42 -4.90 -22.21
N ALA A 109 4.47 -3.65 -21.74
CA ALA A 109 5.39 -3.21 -20.70
C ALA A 109 5.21 -4.00 -19.39
N LEU A 110 3.95 -4.34 -19.02
CA LEU A 110 3.70 -5.16 -17.84
C LEU A 110 4.23 -6.60 -18.02
N VAL A 111 3.98 -7.23 -19.16
CA VAL A 111 4.49 -8.59 -19.43
C VAL A 111 6.02 -8.62 -19.50
N ASP A 112 6.65 -7.59 -20.04
CA ASP A 112 8.11 -7.47 -20.05
C ASP A 112 8.67 -7.31 -18.63
N LEU A 113 8.01 -6.52 -17.78
CA LEU A 113 8.35 -6.41 -16.35
C LEU A 113 8.22 -7.76 -15.63
N VAL A 114 7.15 -8.52 -15.90
CA VAL A 114 6.96 -9.88 -15.35
C VAL A 114 8.11 -10.80 -15.72
N ARG A 115 8.59 -10.74 -16.97
CA ARG A 115 9.75 -11.54 -17.44
C ARG A 115 11.05 -11.08 -16.79
N GLU A 116 11.32 -9.78 -16.79
CA GLU A 116 12.53 -9.17 -16.24
C GLU A 116 12.70 -9.51 -14.76
N ARG A 117 11.62 -9.35 -13.99
CA ARG A 117 11.61 -9.61 -12.54
C ARG A 117 11.40 -11.08 -12.19
N ARG A 118 11.23 -11.96 -13.19
CA ARG A 118 10.98 -13.40 -13.00
C ARG A 118 9.83 -13.64 -12.03
N VAL A 119 8.75 -12.89 -12.21
CA VAL A 119 7.57 -12.93 -11.34
C VAL A 119 6.98 -14.33 -11.32
N ASP A 120 6.64 -14.81 -10.12
CA ASP A 120 5.97 -16.09 -9.90
C ASP A 120 4.47 -15.90 -9.78
N VAL A 121 4.04 -14.77 -9.19
CA VAL A 121 2.62 -14.41 -9.01
C VAL A 121 2.41 -12.94 -9.36
N LEU A 122 1.51 -12.68 -10.29
CA LEU A 122 1.03 -11.36 -10.66
C LEU A 122 -0.42 -11.20 -10.19
N VAL A 123 -0.72 -10.12 -9.47
CA VAL A 123 -2.09 -9.74 -9.12
C VAL A 123 -2.42 -8.38 -9.69
N LEU A 124 -3.64 -8.24 -10.23
CA LEU A 124 -4.08 -7.05 -10.95
C LEU A 124 -5.39 -6.53 -10.40
N GLN A 125 -5.47 -5.21 -10.28
CA GLN A 125 -6.67 -4.47 -9.96
C GLN A 125 -7.13 -3.68 -11.19
N GLU A 126 -8.41 -3.33 -11.25
CA GLU A 126 -9.02 -2.64 -12.39
C GLU A 126 -8.84 -3.40 -13.72
N TYR A 127 -8.93 -4.73 -13.62
CA TYR A 127 -8.74 -5.65 -14.73
C TYR A 127 -9.99 -5.73 -15.60
N THR A 128 -9.93 -5.15 -16.81
CA THR A 128 -11.05 -5.09 -17.75
C THR A 128 -10.97 -6.17 -18.82
N PRO A 129 -12.07 -6.42 -19.58
CA PRO A 129 -12.01 -7.32 -20.75
C PRO A 129 -10.97 -6.89 -21.77
N GLU A 130 -10.76 -5.59 -21.98
CA GLU A 130 -9.73 -5.07 -22.89
C GLU A 130 -8.32 -5.35 -22.38
N ALA A 131 -8.10 -5.21 -21.06
CA ALA A 131 -6.83 -5.56 -20.42
C ALA A 131 -6.54 -7.06 -20.56
N GLU A 132 -7.56 -7.92 -20.44
CA GLU A 132 -7.40 -9.37 -20.66
C GLU A 132 -6.91 -9.68 -22.06
N VAL A 133 -7.58 -9.11 -23.07
CA VAL A 133 -7.18 -9.29 -24.48
C VAL A 133 -5.74 -8.78 -24.70
N GLY A 134 -5.41 -7.60 -24.18
CA GLY A 134 -4.07 -7.02 -24.31
C GLY A 134 -2.97 -7.88 -23.67
N LEU A 135 -3.19 -8.38 -22.44
CA LEU A 135 -2.22 -9.24 -21.76
C LEU A 135 -2.01 -10.59 -22.44
N ARG A 136 -3.10 -11.22 -22.92
CA ARG A 136 -2.99 -12.46 -23.69
C ARG A 136 -2.23 -12.25 -25.00
N ALA A 137 -2.52 -11.16 -25.72
CA ALA A 137 -1.80 -10.79 -26.93
C ALA A 137 -0.31 -10.50 -26.66
N ALA A 138 0.04 -9.94 -25.49
CA ALA A 138 1.42 -9.73 -25.04
C ALA A 138 2.12 -11.02 -24.56
N GLY A 139 1.38 -12.14 -24.47
CA GLY A 139 1.94 -13.46 -24.15
C GLY A 139 2.07 -13.74 -22.65
N ILE A 140 1.18 -13.21 -21.81
CA ILE A 140 1.19 -13.49 -20.37
C ILE A 140 1.04 -14.97 -20.05
N ASP A 141 0.20 -15.70 -20.80
CA ASP A 141 -0.07 -17.13 -20.58
C ASP A 141 1.17 -18.00 -20.81
N ALA A 142 2.14 -17.56 -21.64
CA ALA A 142 3.41 -18.26 -21.82
C ALA A 142 4.36 -18.10 -20.62
N VAL A 143 4.17 -17.08 -19.79
CA VAL A 143 5.02 -16.79 -18.63
C VAL A 143 4.38 -17.24 -17.34
N LEU A 144 3.07 -16.99 -17.18
CA LEU A 144 2.24 -17.31 -16.02
C LEU A 144 0.99 -18.09 -16.48
N PRO A 145 1.12 -19.41 -16.74
CA PRO A 145 0.06 -20.20 -17.39
C PRO A 145 -1.18 -20.47 -16.54
N PHE A 146 -1.06 -20.35 -15.22
CA PHE A 146 -2.18 -20.58 -14.32
C PHE A 146 -2.79 -19.27 -13.90
N HIS A 147 -4.13 -19.15 -13.98
CA HIS A 147 -4.77 -17.89 -13.66
C HIS A 147 -6.17 -18.07 -13.08
N ARG A 148 -6.59 -17.09 -12.26
CA ARG A 148 -7.96 -16.85 -11.85
C ARG A 148 -8.29 -15.38 -12.17
N THR A 149 -9.22 -15.15 -13.09
CA THR A 149 -9.56 -13.80 -13.57
C THR A 149 -11.05 -13.53 -13.45
N ARG A 150 -11.39 -12.27 -13.22
CA ARG A 150 -12.73 -11.72 -13.27
C ARG A 150 -12.65 -10.36 -13.95
N PRO A 151 -12.55 -10.32 -15.28
CA PRO A 151 -12.54 -9.05 -16.01
C PRO A 151 -13.92 -8.40 -15.90
N LEU A 152 -13.95 -7.14 -15.46
CA LEU A 152 -15.15 -6.33 -15.34
C LEU A 152 -14.89 -4.92 -15.88
N PRO A 153 -15.91 -4.24 -16.43
CA PRO A 153 -15.75 -2.86 -16.87
C PRO A 153 -15.34 -1.93 -15.72
N LYS A 154 -14.55 -0.90 -16.04
CA LYS A 154 -14.05 0.11 -15.07
C LYS A 154 -13.14 -0.50 -14.00
N ALA A 155 -13.40 -0.17 -12.71
CA ALA A 155 -12.50 -0.44 -11.60
C ALA A 155 -12.71 -1.81 -10.92
N SER A 156 -13.83 -2.50 -11.17
CA SER A 156 -14.25 -3.60 -10.31
C SER A 156 -13.57 -4.94 -10.59
N GLY A 157 -12.88 -5.09 -11.73
CA GLY A 157 -12.30 -6.35 -12.13
C GLY A 157 -10.98 -6.66 -11.42
N SER A 158 -10.66 -7.95 -11.33
CA SER A 158 -9.46 -8.46 -10.67
C SER A 158 -8.89 -9.66 -11.40
N ALA A 159 -7.58 -9.87 -11.28
CA ALA A 159 -6.92 -11.07 -11.80
C ALA A 159 -5.76 -11.50 -10.89
N LEU A 160 -5.51 -12.81 -10.92
CA LEU A 160 -4.33 -13.45 -10.38
C LEU A 160 -3.76 -14.39 -11.45
N PHE A 161 -2.50 -14.20 -11.79
CA PHE A 161 -1.74 -15.08 -12.67
C PHE A 161 -0.58 -15.70 -11.89
N SER A 162 -0.25 -16.96 -12.19
CA SER A 162 0.79 -17.68 -11.46
C SER A 162 1.62 -18.56 -12.41
N ARG A 163 2.90 -18.70 -12.08
CA ARG A 163 3.80 -19.70 -12.66
C ARG A 163 3.50 -21.11 -12.15
N HIS A 164 2.90 -21.20 -10.97
CA HIS A 164 2.61 -22.46 -10.28
C HIS A 164 1.12 -22.78 -10.33
N PRO A 165 0.74 -24.07 -10.28
CA PRO A 165 -0.67 -24.46 -10.25
C PRO A 165 -1.44 -23.80 -9.11
N LEU A 166 -2.68 -23.47 -9.38
CA LEU A 166 -3.62 -22.90 -8.43
C LEU A 166 -4.47 -23.99 -7.80
N ALA A 167 -4.69 -23.89 -6.47
CA ALA A 167 -5.64 -24.67 -5.74
C ALA A 167 -6.53 -23.76 -4.89
N GLU A 168 -7.72 -24.20 -4.52
CA GLU A 168 -8.66 -23.43 -3.70
C GLU A 168 -8.80 -21.98 -4.17
N ASP A 169 -8.88 -21.82 -5.49
CA ASP A 169 -8.95 -20.53 -6.15
C ASP A 169 -10.39 -20.04 -6.33
N GLY A 170 -10.57 -18.73 -6.41
CA GLY A 170 -11.85 -18.11 -6.58
C GLY A 170 -11.77 -16.61 -6.74
N VAL A 171 -12.96 -16.01 -6.76
CA VAL A 171 -13.14 -14.57 -6.74
C VAL A 171 -14.18 -14.25 -5.69
N ARG A 172 -13.88 -13.35 -4.78
CA ARG A 172 -14.85 -12.79 -3.84
C ARG A 172 -15.13 -11.34 -4.17
N GLU A 173 -16.30 -10.86 -3.80
CA GLU A 173 -16.69 -9.46 -3.88
C GLU A 173 -16.65 -8.84 -2.49
N ASN A 174 -16.08 -7.65 -2.39
CA ASN A 174 -16.05 -6.90 -1.13
C ASN A 174 -17.32 -6.04 -0.98
N PRO A 175 -17.60 -5.46 0.20
CA PRO A 175 -18.75 -4.58 0.42
C PRO A 175 -18.84 -3.38 -0.51
N GLY A 176 -17.71 -2.93 -1.05
CA GLY A 176 -17.65 -1.83 -2.03
C GLY A 176 -17.82 -2.29 -3.48
N HIS A 177 -18.22 -3.54 -3.72
CA HIS A 177 -18.46 -4.14 -5.04
C HIS A 177 -17.23 -4.25 -5.95
N PHE A 178 -16.04 -4.30 -5.35
CA PHE A 178 -14.82 -4.65 -6.06
C PHE A 178 -14.54 -6.14 -5.91
N THR A 179 -14.09 -6.77 -6.98
CA THR A 179 -13.73 -8.19 -6.95
C THR A 179 -12.27 -8.38 -6.55
N GLN A 180 -11.99 -9.49 -5.88
CA GLN A 180 -10.67 -9.90 -5.43
C GLN A 180 -10.43 -11.36 -5.82
N ALA A 181 -9.55 -11.57 -6.80
CA ALA A 181 -9.14 -12.91 -7.21
C ALA A 181 -8.15 -13.47 -6.17
N TYR A 182 -8.32 -14.71 -5.78
CA TYR A 182 -7.45 -15.40 -4.83
C TYR A 182 -7.16 -16.82 -5.25
N ALA A 183 -6.05 -17.35 -4.78
CA ALA A 183 -5.70 -18.76 -4.95
C ALA A 183 -4.71 -19.21 -3.86
N ARG A 184 -4.72 -20.50 -3.57
CA ARG A 184 -3.63 -21.18 -2.86
C ARG A 184 -2.60 -21.65 -3.87
N ILE A 185 -1.35 -21.30 -3.64
CA ILE A 185 -0.22 -21.62 -4.50
C ILE A 185 0.72 -22.54 -3.75
N THR A 186 1.14 -23.61 -4.39
CA THR A 186 2.12 -24.55 -3.85
C THR A 186 3.42 -24.45 -4.62
N LEU A 187 4.47 -24.00 -3.92
CA LEU A 187 5.82 -24.00 -4.46
C LEU A 187 6.55 -25.30 -4.08
N PRO A 188 7.39 -25.86 -4.95
CA PRO A 188 8.20 -27.02 -4.61
C PRO A 188 9.06 -26.76 -3.36
N GLY A 189 8.94 -27.63 -2.36
CA GLY A 189 9.70 -27.55 -1.11
C GLY A 189 9.21 -26.50 -0.09
N ALA A 190 8.15 -25.76 -0.38
CA ALA A 190 7.61 -24.74 0.52
C ALA A 190 6.19 -25.09 1.03
N ARG A 191 5.83 -24.49 2.16
CA ARG A 191 4.44 -24.51 2.64
C ARG A 191 3.53 -23.78 1.65
N PRO A 192 2.28 -24.25 1.46
CA PRO A 192 1.32 -23.55 0.60
C PRO A 192 1.03 -22.14 1.09
N VAL A 193 0.87 -21.20 0.15
CA VAL A 193 0.58 -19.78 0.41
C VAL A 193 -0.71 -19.38 -0.28
N SER A 194 -1.65 -18.78 0.44
CA SER A 194 -2.81 -18.13 -0.15
C SER A 194 -2.43 -16.71 -0.58
N VAL A 195 -2.59 -16.40 -1.86
CA VAL A 195 -2.36 -15.05 -2.41
C VAL A 195 -3.67 -14.47 -2.87
N GLU A 196 -3.90 -13.20 -2.59
CA GLU A 196 -5.11 -12.49 -2.97
C GLU A 196 -4.80 -11.12 -3.57
N SER A 197 -5.51 -10.80 -4.69
CA SER A 197 -5.50 -9.48 -5.33
C SER A 197 -6.48 -8.57 -4.62
N VAL A 198 -5.96 -7.69 -3.76
CA VAL A 198 -6.80 -6.77 -2.99
C VAL A 198 -7.08 -5.50 -3.78
N HIS A 199 -8.35 -5.09 -3.81
CA HIS A 199 -8.75 -3.77 -4.25
C HIS A 199 -9.90 -3.27 -3.36
N THR A 200 -9.66 -2.22 -2.58
CA THR A 200 -10.68 -1.62 -1.71
C THR A 200 -11.27 -0.38 -2.36
N THR A 201 -12.49 -0.03 -1.97
CA THR A 201 -13.15 1.20 -2.44
C THR A 201 -12.27 2.42 -2.18
N PRO A 202 -12.01 3.30 -3.17
CA PRO A 202 -11.23 4.51 -2.94
C PRO A 202 -12.00 5.49 -2.02
N PRO A 203 -11.37 6.03 -0.96
CA PRO A 203 -11.99 6.99 -0.06
C PRO A 203 -12.00 8.42 -0.65
N ALA A 204 -12.09 8.53 -1.97
CA ALA A 204 -12.07 9.81 -2.70
C ALA A 204 -13.29 10.69 -2.40
N HIS A 205 -14.43 10.08 -2.07
CA HIS A 205 -15.66 10.73 -1.68
C HIS A 205 -16.08 10.31 -0.27
N LEU A 206 -16.72 11.20 0.47
CA LEU A 206 -17.14 10.94 1.85
C LEU A 206 -18.12 9.76 1.96
N ASP A 207 -18.98 9.58 0.96
CA ASP A 207 -19.95 8.48 0.90
C ASP A 207 -19.28 7.11 0.77
N ASN A 208 -18.07 7.06 0.23
CA ASN A 208 -17.30 5.84 0.07
C ASN A 208 -16.59 5.37 1.34
N LEU A 209 -16.47 6.21 2.38
CA LEU A 209 -15.66 5.92 3.56
C LEU A 209 -16.14 4.69 4.33
N ASN A 210 -17.45 4.43 4.34
CA ASN A 210 -18.00 3.25 5.00
C ASN A 210 -17.66 1.96 4.24
N TYR A 211 -17.71 1.98 2.91
CA TYR A 211 -17.30 0.87 2.07
C TYR A 211 -15.80 0.60 2.23
N TRP A 212 -14.98 1.63 2.09
CA TRP A 212 -13.52 1.54 2.28
C TRP A 212 -13.13 0.88 3.61
N ARG A 213 -13.74 1.32 4.74
CA ARG A 213 -13.47 0.72 6.05
C ARG A 213 -13.90 -0.73 6.14
N ARG A 214 -15.08 -1.06 5.60
CA ARG A 214 -15.58 -2.43 5.58
C ARG A 214 -14.71 -3.32 4.70
N ASP A 215 -14.29 -2.85 3.55
CA ASP A 215 -13.41 -3.58 2.63
C ASP A 215 -12.09 -3.95 3.30
N LEU A 216 -11.47 -3.02 4.05
CA LEU A 216 -10.27 -3.30 4.83
C LEU A 216 -10.54 -4.27 6.01
N ALA A 217 -11.68 -4.11 6.69
CA ALA A 217 -12.01 -4.90 7.85
C ALA A 217 -12.29 -6.39 7.54
N ILE A 218 -12.87 -6.69 6.36
CA ILE A 218 -13.18 -8.07 5.95
C ILE A 218 -11.98 -8.83 5.39
N GLN A 219 -10.83 -8.17 5.17
CA GLN A 219 -9.64 -8.87 4.70
C GLN A 219 -9.27 -9.98 5.68
N PRO A 220 -8.89 -11.19 5.20
CA PRO A 220 -8.55 -12.31 6.09
C PRO A 220 -7.35 -11.96 6.99
N ALA A 221 -7.29 -12.53 8.18
CA ALA A 221 -6.13 -12.44 9.05
C ALA A 221 -5.03 -13.42 8.63
N ALA A 222 -3.77 -13.04 8.86
CA ALA A 222 -2.64 -13.97 8.75
C ALA A 222 -2.52 -14.79 10.05
N SER A 223 -3.36 -15.79 10.18
CA SER A 223 -3.45 -16.63 11.39
C SER A 223 -3.74 -18.10 11.02
N GLY A 224 -3.54 -18.99 11.97
CA GLY A 224 -3.72 -20.44 11.75
C GLY A 224 -2.63 -21.03 10.84
N ASP A 225 -2.93 -22.15 10.19
CA ASP A 225 -1.94 -22.92 9.43
C ASP A 225 -1.67 -22.39 8.03
N THR A 226 -2.56 -21.56 7.48
CA THR A 226 -2.42 -21.01 6.15
C THR A 226 -1.55 -19.75 6.15
N LEU A 227 -0.44 -19.78 5.42
CA LEU A 227 0.33 -18.59 5.12
C LEU A 227 -0.43 -17.72 4.11
N ARG A 228 -0.39 -16.40 4.27
CA ARG A 228 -1.14 -15.47 3.41
C ARG A 228 -0.29 -14.34 2.88
N VAL A 229 -0.59 -13.93 1.66
CA VAL A 229 -0.11 -12.69 1.05
C VAL A 229 -1.32 -11.94 0.49
N LEU A 230 -1.51 -10.71 0.94
CA LEU A 230 -2.48 -9.77 0.38
C LEU A 230 -1.70 -8.74 -0.42
N ALA A 231 -1.91 -8.67 -1.72
CA ALA A 231 -1.19 -7.73 -2.57
C ALA A 231 -2.18 -6.95 -3.45
N GLY A 232 -1.99 -5.64 -3.58
CA GLY A 232 -2.91 -4.83 -4.37
C GLY A 232 -2.99 -3.38 -3.94
N ASP A 233 -4.04 -2.72 -4.45
CA ASP A 233 -4.43 -1.36 -4.12
C ASP A 233 -5.38 -1.36 -2.92
N PHE A 234 -4.86 -1.01 -1.76
CA PHE A 234 -5.65 -0.90 -0.53
C PHE A 234 -6.34 0.45 -0.40
N ASN A 235 -6.08 1.38 -1.31
CA ASN A 235 -6.57 2.75 -1.24
C ASN A 235 -6.34 3.38 0.16
N ALA A 236 -5.28 2.96 0.82
CA ALA A 236 -4.91 3.31 2.18
C ALA A 236 -3.40 3.34 2.34
N THR A 237 -2.89 4.26 3.13
CA THR A 237 -1.48 4.29 3.56
C THR A 237 -1.33 3.70 4.97
N LEU A 238 -0.12 3.37 5.39
CA LEU A 238 0.17 2.97 6.78
C LEU A 238 -0.11 4.08 7.82
N ASP A 239 -0.56 5.25 7.37
CA ASP A 239 -1.03 6.31 8.27
C ASP A 239 -2.50 6.16 8.65
N HIS A 240 -3.28 5.38 7.91
CA HIS A 240 -4.65 5.06 8.25
C HIS A 240 -4.74 3.96 9.31
N ALA A 241 -5.54 4.20 10.35
CA ALA A 241 -5.75 3.23 11.41
C ALA A 241 -6.40 1.94 10.89
N ALA A 242 -7.27 2.04 9.89
CA ALA A 242 -7.92 0.90 9.28
C ALA A 242 -6.91 -0.08 8.63
N LEU A 243 -5.91 0.43 7.90
CA LEU A 243 -4.85 -0.43 7.32
C LEU A 243 -3.92 -0.97 8.41
N ARG A 244 -3.54 -0.15 9.41
CA ARG A 244 -2.74 -0.63 10.54
C ARG A 244 -3.44 -1.73 11.32
N ALA A 245 -4.76 -1.64 11.50
CA ALA A 245 -5.55 -2.68 12.14
C ALA A 245 -5.51 -3.99 11.34
N LEU A 246 -5.51 -3.94 10.01
CA LEU A 246 -5.32 -5.12 9.17
C LEU A 246 -3.90 -5.68 9.33
N VAL A 247 -2.88 -4.84 9.25
CA VAL A 247 -1.47 -5.27 9.42
C VAL A 247 -1.26 -5.93 10.78
N SER A 248 -1.85 -5.39 11.86
CA SER A 248 -1.75 -5.97 13.22
C SER A 248 -2.39 -7.36 13.36
N ARG A 249 -3.12 -7.83 12.36
CA ARG A 249 -3.73 -9.18 12.33
C ARG A 249 -2.76 -10.26 11.82
N GLY A 250 -1.46 -10.04 12.00
CA GLY A 250 -0.40 -11.00 11.71
C GLY A 250 0.35 -10.74 10.41
N TYR A 251 0.18 -9.58 9.78
CA TYR A 251 0.89 -9.21 8.57
C TYR A 251 2.09 -8.32 8.83
N ARG A 252 2.96 -8.27 7.83
CA ARG A 252 4.06 -7.33 7.66
C ARG A 252 3.92 -6.67 6.30
N ASP A 253 4.00 -5.35 6.24
CA ASP A 253 4.10 -4.63 4.97
C ASP A 253 5.51 -4.81 4.40
N ALA A 254 5.62 -5.36 3.19
CA ALA A 254 6.90 -5.71 2.59
C ALA A 254 7.76 -4.47 2.32
N ALA A 255 7.17 -3.40 1.81
CA ALA A 255 7.90 -2.17 1.51
C ALA A 255 8.41 -1.48 2.79
N ALA A 256 7.59 -1.42 3.84
CA ALA A 256 8.00 -0.85 5.12
C ALA A 256 9.08 -1.71 5.80
N ALA A 257 8.99 -3.03 5.70
CA ALA A 257 9.98 -3.94 6.28
C ALA A 257 11.38 -3.79 5.66
N THR A 258 11.47 -3.36 4.42
CA THR A 258 12.73 -3.23 3.67
C THR A 258 13.23 -1.79 3.53
N GLY A 259 12.57 -0.81 4.16
CA GLY A 259 12.97 0.59 4.13
C GLY A 259 12.53 1.36 2.88
N VAL A 260 11.71 0.78 2.02
CA VAL A 260 11.15 1.46 0.84
C VAL A 260 9.68 1.85 1.01
N GLY A 261 9.14 1.77 2.22
CA GLY A 261 7.73 2.02 2.53
C GLY A 261 7.24 3.46 2.37
N LEU A 262 8.13 4.40 2.02
CA LEU A 262 7.79 5.77 1.64
C LEU A 262 7.82 5.98 0.12
N SER A 263 8.10 4.96 -0.68
CA SER A 263 8.04 5.05 -2.13
C SER A 263 6.60 5.17 -2.59
N GLY A 264 6.23 6.32 -3.15
CA GLY A 264 4.87 6.53 -3.65
C GLY A 264 4.53 5.54 -4.77
N THR A 265 3.41 4.87 -4.63
CA THR A 265 2.88 3.94 -5.62
C THR A 265 1.78 4.55 -6.48
N TRP A 266 1.16 5.63 -6.04
CA TRP A 266 0.18 6.41 -6.78
C TRP A 266 0.59 7.87 -6.89
N GLY A 267 0.45 8.46 -8.07
CA GLY A 267 0.82 9.83 -8.35
C GLY A 267 2.29 10.04 -8.78
N PRO A 268 2.69 11.28 -9.00
CA PRO A 268 1.93 12.52 -8.73
C PRO A 268 0.70 12.66 -9.63
N TYR A 269 -0.45 12.96 -9.05
CA TYR A 269 -1.67 13.22 -9.81
C TYR A 269 -1.71 14.69 -10.23
N LEU A 270 -1.72 14.96 -11.52
CA LEU A 270 -1.65 16.33 -12.05
C LEU A 270 -3.03 16.99 -12.21
N GLY A 271 -4.11 16.28 -11.92
CA GLY A 271 -5.48 16.74 -12.14
C GLY A 271 -5.80 16.95 -13.64
N ARG A 272 -7.07 17.11 -13.98
CA ARG A 272 -7.52 17.31 -15.39
C ARG A 272 -6.87 18.50 -16.10
N ASN A 273 -6.37 19.50 -15.37
CA ASN A 273 -5.83 20.72 -15.92
C ASN A 273 -4.34 20.93 -15.59
N GLY A 274 -3.62 19.94 -15.05
CA GLY A 274 -2.20 20.07 -14.67
C GLY A 274 -1.89 21.07 -13.56
N ARG A 275 -2.91 21.68 -12.95
CA ARG A 275 -2.76 22.86 -12.09
C ARG A 275 -2.66 22.61 -10.59
N LYS A 276 -2.90 21.40 -10.13
CA LYS A 276 -2.79 21.07 -8.70
C LYS A 276 -2.15 19.68 -8.55
N PRO A 277 -0.83 19.58 -8.57
CA PRO A 277 -0.17 18.32 -8.37
C PRO A 277 -0.46 17.80 -6.96
N ILE A 278 -1.05 16.61 -6.86
CA ILE A 278 -1.10 15.88 -5.61
C ILE A 278 0.21 15.08 -5.52
N PRO A 279 1.01 15.25 -4.45
CA PRO A 279 2.25 14.51 -4.32
C PRO A 279 2.00 13.00 -4.20
N PRO A 280 2.96 12.15 -4.60
CA PRO A 280 2.78 10.70 -4.59
C PRO A 280 2.55 10.16 -3.18
N ILE A 281 1.68 9.16 -3.07
CA ILE A 281 1.39 8.44 -1.82
C ILE A 281 1.51 6.93 -2.04
N THR A 282 1.71 6.17 -0.96
CA THR A 282 1.82 4.71 -1.00
C THR A 282 0.49 4.09 -0.62
N ILE A 283 -0.26 3.59 -1.61
CA ILE A 283 -1.57 2.95 -1.41
C ILE A 283 -1.63 1.51 -1.92
N ASP A 284 -0.66 1.12 -2.75
CA ASP A 284 -0.45 -0.25 -3.15
C ASP A 284 0.52 -0.92 -2.18
N HIS A 285 0.16 -2.11 -1.68
CA HIS A 285 0.91 -2.84 -0.67
C HIS A 285 1.03 -4.32 -1.02
N ILE A 286 2.10 -4.94 -0.52
CA ILE A 286 2.23 -6.39 -0.40
C ILE A 286 2.34 -6.69 1.09
N LEU A 287 1.23 -7.15 1.68
CA LEU A 287 1.15 -7.55 3.06
C LEU A 287 1.44 -9.05 3.14
N ALA A 288 2.62 -9.40 3.62
CA ALA A 288 3.02 -10.79 3.82
C ALA A 288 2.73 -11.23 5.25
N ASP A 289 2.26 -12.46 5.44
CA ASP A 289 2.22 -13.11 6.75
C ASP A 289 3.56 -12.94 7.46
N SER A 290 3.54 -12.59 8.75
CA SER A 290 4.76 -12.27 9.51
C SER A 290 5.76 -13.43 9.58
N ARG A 291 5.33 -14.67 9.28
CA ARG A 291 6.18 -15.86 9.16
C ARG A 291 6.90 -15.97 7.82
N ILE A 292 6.51 -15.18 6.82
CA ILE A 292 7.16 -15.12 5.51
C ILE A 292 8.28 -14.08 5.59
N GLY A 293 9.48 -14.45 5.17
CA GLY A 293 10.59 -13.51 5.03
C GLY A 293 10.37 -12.53 3.88
N VAL A 294 10.90 -11.31 4.00
CA VAL A 294 10.81 -10.28 2.94
C VAL A 294 12.21 -9.94 2.47
N GLY A 295 12.47 -10.16 1.20
CA GLY A 295 13.71 -9.82 0.50
C GLY A 295 13.65 -8.45 -0.17
N GLU A 296 14.06 -8.38 -1.44
CA GLU A 296 14.03 -7.14 -2.22
C GLU A 296 12.59 -6.69 -2.48
N VAL A 297 12.35 -5.37 -2.33
CA VAL A 297 11.10 -4.71 -2.73
C VAL A 297 11.43 -3.54 -3.64
N SER A 298 10.67 -3.38 -4.73
CA SER A 298 10.89 -2.32 -5.71
C SER A 298 9.59 -1.85 -6.36
N THR A 299 9.57 -0.57 -6.76
CA THR A 299 8.45 0.04 -7.49
C THR A 299 8.84 0.32 -8.93
N HIS A 300 7.93 0.06 -9.87
CA HIS A 300 8.17 0.20 -11.31
C HIS A 300 7.10 1.08 -11.94
N ALA A 301 7.52 2.08 -12.69
CA ALA A 301 6.60 2.86 -13.50
C ALA A 301 6.08 2.02 -14.67
N LEU A 302 4.78 2.06 -14.90
CA LEU A 302 4.15 1.47 -16.07
C LEU A 302 3.53 2.59 -16.92
N PRO A 303 3.63 2.52 -18.26
CA PRO A 303 2.95 3.48 -19.12
C PRO A 303 1.42 3.38 -18.98
N ARG A 304 0.74 4.53 -19.09
CA ARG A 304 -0.72 4.65 -19.14
C ARG A 304 -1.45 4.22 -17.88
N THR A 305 -0.79 4.28 -16.72
CA THR A 305 -1.42 4.22 -15.41
C THR A 305 -0.82 5.29 -14.49
N ASP A 306 -1.59 5.77 -13.55
CA ASP A 306 -1.14 6.69 -12.50
C ASP A 306 -0.62 5.93 -11.25
N HIS A 307 -0.64 4.59 -11.30
CA HIS A 307 -0.01 3.72 -10.33
C HIS A 307 1.37 3.24 -10.80
N ARG A 308 2.20 2.85 -9.82
CA ARG A 308 3.43 2.10 -10.03
C ARG A 308 3.20 0.66 -9.60
N ALA A 309 3.67 -0.27 -10.41
CA ALA A 309 3.68 -1.67 -10.00
C ALA A 309 4.64 -1.85 -8.82
N LEU A 310 4.25 -2.68 -7.85
CA LEU A 310 5.04 -3.01 -6.67
C LEU A 310 5.45 -4.48 -6.74
N ALA A 311 6.76 -4.74 -6.71
CA ALA A 311 7.35 -6.07 -6.71
C ALA A 311 7.99 -6.37 -5.35
N ALA A 312 7.84 -7.61 -4.87
CA ALA A 312 8.51 -8.11 -3.68
C ALA A 312 9.02 -9.54 -3.89
N GLU A 313 10.23 -9.82 -3.43
CA GLU A 313 10.71 -11.18 -3.21
C GLU A 313 10.39 -11.60 -1.78
N LEU A 314 9.65 -12.68 -1.65
CA LEU A 314 9.22 -13.25 -0.38
C LEU A 314 9.89 -14.61 -0.17
N PHE A 315 10.23 -14.95 1.08
CA PHE A 315 10.81 -16.24 1.43
C PHE A 315 9.80 -17.06 2.23
N VAL A 316 9.17 -18.00 1.55
CA VAL A 316 8.15 -18.87 2.13
C VAL A 316 8.83 -19.98 2.93
N PRO A 317 8.44 -20.22 4.19
CA PRO A 317 9.00 -21.30 4.98
C PRO A 317 8.96 -22.66 4.24
N ALA A 318 10.07 -23.37 4.28
CA ALA A 318 10.15 -24.72 3.73
C ALA A 318 9.22 -25.70 4.48
N ILE A 319 8.82 -26.75 3.80
CA ILE A 319 8.16 -27.89 4.46
C ILE A 319 9.20 -28.54 5.38
N GLN A 320 8.89 -28.61 6.66
CA GLN A 320 9.73 -29.41 7.59
C GLN A 320 9.47 -30.88 7.27
N GLY A 321 10.55 -31.56 6.87
CA GLY A 321 10.54 -33.01 6.64
C GLY A 321 10.33 -33.79 7.91
#